data_7a90710eecd3d7c210fe062c5345c3e0
#
_entry.id   7a90710eecd3d7c210fe062c5345c3e0
#
_cell.length_a   1.000
_cell.length_b   1.000
_cell.length_c   1.000
_cell.angle_alpha   90.00
_cell.angle_beta   90.00
_cell.angle_gamma   90.00
#
_symmetry.space_group_name_H-M   'P 1'
#
loop_
_entity.id
_entity.type
_entity.pdbx_description
1 polymer ?
#
loop_
_entity_poly.entity_id
_entity_poly.type
_entity_poly.pdbx_seq_one_letter_code
_entity_poly.pdbx_strand_id
1 'polypeptide(L)'
;GMLRASRPVPTAVLVAVDSEQTRATAIEVAEQLRARGIPTEVAPRADKYGRQIRYADRRGIPYVWFGGTVAGEVKDIRTGEQVAADPSCWMPSAEDLKPSVVSLTPSS
;
A
#
# COMPACT_ATOMS: atom_id res chain seq x y z
N GLY A 1 10.49 5.86 22.76
CA GLY A 1 10.34 5.93 22.38
C GLY A 1 10.09 5.90 21.79
N MET A 2 10.14 6.08 21.93
CA MET A 2 9.90 5.92 21.40
C MET A 2 9.74 5.80 20.39
N LEU A 3 9.91 5.58 20.17
CA LEU A 3 9.81 5.30 19.21
C LEU A 3 8.85 5.23 18.69
N ARG A 4 8.64 5.68 18.28
CA ARG A 4 7.64 5.47 17.81
C ARG A 4 7.58 5.03 16.59
N ALA A 5 7.26 4.11 16.37
CA ALA A 5 7.06 3.57 15.06
C ALA A 5 6.12 4.42 14.27
N SER A 6 6.40 4.64 13.04
CA SER A 6 5.49 5.40 12.19
C SER A 6 4.30 4.54 11.78
N ARG A 7 4.46 3.23 11.69
CA ARG A 7 3.39 2.30 11.32
C ARG A 7 3.53 1.02 12.10
N PRO A 8 2.42 0.35 12.44
CA PRO A 8 2.50 -0.94 13.11
C PRO A 8 2.98 -2.06 12.20
N VAL A 9 2.92 -1.89 10.88
CA VAL A 9 3.39 -2.92 9.94
C VAL A 9 4.27 -2.27 8.89
N PRO A 10 5.20 -3.02 8.29
CA PRO A 10 6.09 -2.47 7.28
C PRO A 10 5.43 -2.26 5.92
N THR A 11 4.27 -2.84 5.67
CA THR A 11 3.60 -2.74 4.38
C THR A 11 3.21 -1.31 4.07
N ALA A 12 3.56 -0.85 2.87
CA ALA A 12 3.23 0.50 2.43
C ALA A 12 1.95 0.52 1.59
N VAL A 13 1.69 -0.54 0.84
CA VAL A 13 0.58 -0.57 -0.12
C VAL A 13 -0.22 -1.86 0.03
N LEU A 14 -1.53 -1.73 0.08
CA LEU A 14 -2.44 -2.87 -0.06
C LEU A 14 -3.05 -2.81 -1.45
N VAL A 15 -2.85 -3.86 -2.26
CA VAL A 15 -3.50 -3.95 -3.56
C VAL A 15 -4.87 -4.55 -3.35
N ALA A 16 -5.90 -3.77 -3.64
CA ALA A 16 -7.28 -4.19 -3.43
C ALA A 16 -7.72 -5.16 -4.51
N VAL A 17 -8.59 -6.10 -4.13
CA VAL A 17 -9.16 -7.10 -5.04
C VAL A 17 -10.66 -6.96 -4.97
N ASP A 18 -11.31 -6.56 -6.08
CA ASP A 18 -12.76 -6.38 -6.08
C ASP A 18 -13.49 -7.66 -6.47
N SER A 19 -12.81 -8.59 -7.13
CA SER A 19 -13.37 -9.90 -7.44
C SER A 19 -12.21 -10.88 -7.57
N GLU A 20 -12.51 -12.16 -7.44
CA GLU A 20 -11.45 -13.17 -7.61
C GLU A 20 -10.95 -13.23 -9.04
N GLN A 21 -11.70 -12.71 -9.98
CA GLN A 21 -11.28 -12.66 -11.37
C GLN A 21 -10.15 -11.67 -11.58
N THR A 22 -10.05 -10.65 -10.73
CA THR A 22 -9.00 -9.64 -10.86
C THR A 22 -7.79 -9.94 -9.99
N ARG A 23 -7.80 -11.05 -9.25
CA ARG A 23 -6.71 -11.38 -8.34
C ARG A 23 -5.37 -11.54 -9.07
N ALA A 24 -5.37 -12.16 -10.25
CA ALA A 24 -4.13 -12.35 -11.00
C ALA A 24 -3.48 -11.00 -11.34
N THR A 25 -4.29 -10.03 -11.77
CA THR A 25 -3.79 -8.69 -12.06
C THR A 25 -3.29 -8.01 -10.80
N ALA A 26 -4.01 -8.17 -9.68
CA ALA A 26 -3.57 -7.60 -8.41
C ALA A 26 -2.22 -8.16 -7.98
N ILE A 27 -2.02 -9.46 -8.17
CA ILE A 27 -0.76 -10.10 -7.85
C ILE A 27 0.36 -9.54 -8.73
N GLU A 28 0.10 -9.35 -10.04
CA GLU A 28 1.09 -8.77 -10.92
C GLU A 28 1.49 -7.37 -10.48
N VAL A 29 0.52 -6.54 -10.12
CA VAL A 29 0.81 -5.20 -9.63
C VAL A 29 1.68 -5.28 -8.38
N ALA A 30 1.30 -6.15 -7.46
CA ALA A 30 2.05 -6.30 -6.20
C ALA A 30 3.48 -6.74 -6.48
N GLU A 31 3.67 -7.66 -7.42
CA GLU A 31 5.00 -8.13 -7.74
C GLU A 31 5.87 -7.04 -8.36
N GLN A 32 5.28 -6.21 -9.23
CA GLN A 32 6.00 -5.08 -9.80
C GLN A 32 6.41 -4.08 -8.72
N LEU A 33 5.52 -3.78 -7.80
CA LEU A 33 5.83 -2.86 -6.71
C LEU A 33 6.92 -3.43 -5.79
N ARG A 34 6.81 -4.72 -5.46
CA ARG A 34 7.81 -5.37 -4.60
C ARG A 34 9.17 -5.41 -5.26
N ALA A 35 9.21 -5.66 -6.57
CA ALA A 35 10.46 -5.71 -7.31
C ALA A 35 11.18 -4.36 -7.28
N ARG A 36 10.44 -3.29 -7.05
CA ARG A 36 11.02 -1.94 -6.95
C ARG A 36 11.26 -1.52 -5.52
N GLY A 37 11.14 -2.44 -4.57
CA GLY A 37 11.44 -2.15 -3.18
C GLY A 37 10.29 -1.59 -2.38
N ILE A 38 9.07 -1.64 -2.89
CA ILE A 38 7.90 -1.11 -2.20
C ILE A 38 7.19 -2.27 -1.49
N PRO A 39 7.16 -2.29 -0.15
CA PRO A 39 6.51 -3.38 0.58
C PRO A 39 5.00 -3.37 0.29
N THR A 40 4.50 -4.46 -0.26
CA THR A 40 3.15 -4.54 -0.79
C THR A 40 2.48 -5.83 -0.39
N GLU A 41 1.20 -5.76 -0.04
CA GLU A 41 0.36 -6.93 0.22
C GLU A 41 -0.80 -6.91 -0.76
N VAL A 42 -1.30 -8.10 -1.09
CA VAL A 42 -2.54 -8.23 -1.86
C VAL A 42 -3.65 -8.54 -0.86
N ALA A 43 -4.83 -7.94 -1.05
CA ALA A 43 -5.96 -8.18 -0.16
C ALA A 43 -6.24 -9.68 -0.05
N PRO A 44 -6.50 -10.19 1.16
CA PRO A 44 -6.64 -11.63 1.36
C PRO A 44 -7.85 -12.21 0.65
N ARG A 45 -8.89 -11.39 0.41
CA ARG A 45 -10.05 -11.86 -0.33
C ARG A 45 -10.72 -10.68 -1.01
N ALA A 46 -11.51 -11.00 -2.03
CA ALA A 46 -12.27 -9.99 -2.75
C ALA A 46 -13.36 -9.42 -1.85
N ASP A 47 -13.51 -8.11 -1.91
CA ASP A 47 -14.53 -7.43 -1.13
C ASP A 47 -14.71 -6.04 -1.72
N LYS A 48 -15.65 -5.28 -1.16
CA LYS A 48 -15.84 -3.90 -1.55
C LYS A 48 -14.63 -3.06 -1.14
N TYR A 49 -14.32 -2.08 -1.95
CA TYR A 49 -13.15 -1.24 -1.69
C TYR A 49 -13.22 -0.55 -0.32
N GLY A 50 -14.40 -0.10 0.08
CA GLY A 50 -14.55 0.54 1.38
C GLY A 50 -14.11 -0.35 2.54
N ARG A 51 -14.41 -1.64 2.45
CA ARG A 51 -13.98 -2.58 3.50
C ARG A 51 -12.49 -2.80 3.47
N GLN A 52 -11.91 -2.84 2.28
CA GLN A 52 -10.47 -3.04 2.15
C GLN A 52 -9.72 -1.80 2.61
N ILE A 53 -10.27 -0.62 2.39
CA ILE A 53 -9.69 0.61 2.92
C ILE A 53 -9.70 0.58 4.45
N ARG A 54 -10.80 0.13 5.06
CA ARG A 54 -10.85 0.01 6.52
C ARG A 54 -9.87 -1.03 7.04
N TYR A 55 -9.70 -2.12 6.30
CA TYR A 55 -8.69 -3.12 6.65
C TYR A 55 -7.29 -2.51 6.65
N ALA A 56 -6.97 -1.76 5.59
CA ALA A 56 -5.67 -1.10 5.50
C ALA A 56 -5.47 -0.10 6.63
N ASP A 57 -6.51 0.67 6.93
CA ASP A 57 -6.44 1.66 8.00
C ASP A 57 -6.16 0.99 9.35
N ARG A 58 -6.86 -0.10 9.64
CA ARG A 58 -6.64 -0.83 10.90
C ARG A 58 -5.24 -1.42 10.97
N ARG A 59 -4.68 -1.82 9.83
CA ARG A 59 -3.34 -2.39 9.79
C ARG A 59 -2.25 -1.32 9.76
N GLY A 60 -2.61 -0.05 9.55
CA GLY A 60 -1.64 1.01 9.43
C GLY A 60 -0.98 1.09 8.06
N ILE A 61 -1.62 0.53 7.03
CA ILE A 61 -1.11 0.59 5.66
C ILE A 61 -1.58 1.90 5.04
N PRO A 62 -0.68 2.80 4.62
CA PRO A 62 -1.09 4.14 4.20
C PRO A 62 -1.68 4.24 2.80
N TYR A 63 -1.40 3.31 1.92
CA TYR A 63 -1.87 3.40 0.53
C TYR A 63 -2.68 2.17 0.14
N VAL A 64 -3.75 2.40 -0.63
CA VAL A 64 -4.54 1.31 -1.21
C VAL A 64 -4.51 1.49 -2.71
N TRP A 65 -4.15 0.45 -3.42
CA TRP A 65 -4.07 0.43 -4.88
C TRP A 65 -5.33 -0.22 -5.41
N PHE A 66 -6.00 0.47 -6.33
CA PHE A 66 -7.20 -0.03 -6.97
C PHE A 66 -6.93 -0.36 -8.41
N GLY A 67 -7.66 -1.31 -8.93
CA GLY A 67 -7.65 -1.54 -10.34
C GLY A 67 -7.18 -2.90 -10.72
N GLY A 68 -7.93 -3.49 -11.61
CA GLY A 68 -7.56 -4.72 -12.26
C GLY A 68 -7.05 -4.47 -13.66
N THR A 69 -6.52 -3.27 -13.93
CA THR A 69 -6.01 -2.92 -15.23
C THR A 69 -4.59 -2.42 -15.11
N VAL A 70 -3.93 -2.29 -16.25
CA VAL A 70 -2.54 -1.84 -16.29
C VAL A 70 -2.39 -0.46 -15.67
N ALA A 71 -3.37 0.41 -15.91
CA ALA A 71 -3.36 1.74 -15.30
C ALA A 71 -4.32 1.72 -14.13
N GLY A 72 -3.78 1.69 -12.93
CA GLY A 72 -4.58 1.69 -11.72
C GLY A 72 -4.65 3.05 -11.09
N GLU A 73 -5.20 3.09 -9.89
CA GLU A 73 -5.23 4.29 -9.07
C GLU A 73 -4.78 3.91 -7.68
N VAL A 74 -4.12 4.85 -7.02
CA VAL A 74 -3.67 4.66 -5.65
C VAL A 74 -4.26 5.76 -4.79
N LYS A 75 -4.71 5.38 -3.61
CA LYS A 75 -5.30 6.32 -2.66
C LYS A 75 -4.45 6.37 -1.40
N ASP A 76 -4.08 7.57 -0.98
CA ASP A 76 -3.50 7.79 0.33
C ASP A 76 -4.67 7.89 1.30
N ILE A 77 -4.89 6.86 2.09
CA ILE A 77 -6.08 6.81 2.94
C ILE A 77 -5.98 7.75 4.13
N ARG A 78 -4.79 8.29 4.39
CA ARG A 78 -4.63 9.28 5.47
C ARG A 78 -5.17 10.65 5.06
N THR A 79 -5.06 10.99 3.77
CA THR A 79 -5.51 12.28 3.27
C THR A 79 -6.77 12.18 2.42
N GLY A 80 -7.06 11.00 1.90
CA GLY A 80 -8.16 10.79 0.96
C GLY A 80 -7.81 11.10 -0.49
N GLU A 81 -6.59 11.51 -0.76
CA GLU A 81 -6.18 11.83 -2.11
C GLU A 81 -6.02 10.58 -2.95
N GLN A 82 -6.57 10.57 -4.14
CA GLN A 82 -6.51 9.43 -5.05
C GLN A 82 -6.01 9.92 -6.41
N VAL A 83 -5.01 9.23 -6.93
CA VAL A 83 -4.38 9.64 -8.18
C VAL A 83 -4.19 8.41 -9.08
N ALA A 84 -4.16 8.66 -10.38
CA ALA A 84 -3.81 7.61 -11.32
C ALA A 84 -2.34 7.24 -11.13
N ALA A 85 -2.03 5.96 -11.22
CA ALA A 85 -0.69 5.49 -10.94
C ALA A 85 -0.36 4.27 -11.79
N ASP A 86 0.92 4.15 -12.12
CA ASP A 86 1.44 3.05 -12.90
C ASP A 86 2.39 2.27 -11.99
N PRO A 87 2.23 0.95 -11.85
CA PRO A 87 3.09 0.18 -10.94
C PRO A 87 4.55 0.16 -11.37
N SER A 88 4.85 0.54 -12.61
CA SER A 88 6.24 0.58 -13.05
C SER A 88 6.94 1.89 -12.68
N CYS A 89 6.22 2.93 -12.26
CA CYS A 89 6.85 4.20 -11.93
C CYS A 89 6.36 4.87 -10.65
N TRP A 90 5.19 4.53 -10.15
CA TRP A 90 4.69 5.18 -8.94
C TRP A 90 5.56 4.85 -7.73
N MET A 91 5.77 5.83 -6.87
CA MET A 91 6.50 5.65 -5.63
C MET A 91 5.74 6.29 -4.47
N PRO A 92 5.72 5.65 -3.30
CA PRO A 92 5.25 6.33 -2.11
C PRO A 92 6.26 7.37 -1.66
N SER A 93 5.90 8.18 -0.69
CA SER A 93 6.87 9.12 -0.13
C SER A 93 8.02 8.34 0.51
N ALA A 94 9.19 8.98 0.61
CA ALA A 94 10.35 8.32 1.19
C ALA A 94 10.09 7.88 2.62
N GLU A 95 9.28 8.63 3.37
CA GLU A 95 8.96 8.27 4.74
C GLU A 95 8.17 6.97 4.82
N ASP A 96 7.34 6.72 3.82
CA ASP A 96 6.48 5.53 3.83
C ASP A 96 7.22 4.28 3.38
N LEU A 97 8.41 4.43 2.85
CA LEU A 97 9.26 3.28 2.51
C LEU A 97 10.02 2.76 3.72
N LYS A 98 10.07 3.54 4.80
CA LYS A 98 10.75 3.11 6.01
C LYS A 98 9.72 2.47 6.93
N PRO A 99 9.90 1.20 7.23
CA PRO A 99 8.90 0.55 8.07
C PRO A 99 9.03 1.05 9.46
N SER A 100 8.56 1.47 10.10
CA SER A 100 8.43 1.68 11.50
C SER A 100 9.61 2.18 12.24
N VAL A 101 10.70 2.01 11.90
CA VAL A 101 11.66 2.30 12.84
C VAL A 101 12.18 3.61 12.91
N VAL A 102 12.32 4.07 13.32
CA VAL A 102 12.83 5.03 13.25
C VAL A 102 13.69 5.51 14.04
N SER A 103 14.04 5.44 14.16
CA SER A 103 14.56 5.75 14.75
C SER A 103 15.07 6.25 15.32
N LEU A 104 15.48 6.15 15.50
CA LEU A 104 16.02 6.53 16.09
C LEU A 104 16.92 7.26 16.00
N THR A 105 17.27 7.50 15.53
CA THR A 105 18.00 8.08 15.35
C THR A 105 18.21 8.91 15.35
N PRO A 106 18.70 9.25 15.58
CA PRO A 106 18.85 9.93 15.54
C PRO A 106 19.18 10.58 15.10
N SER A 107 19.31 10.62 14.93
CA SER A 107 19.46 11.14 14.71
C SER A 107 19.48 11.71 14.50
N SER A 108 19.51 11.72 14.38
CA SER A 108 19.48 12.10 14.40
C SER A 108 19.59 12.41 14.38
#